data_5275f064405fa7db9fe8a3e20eeaf0c2
#
_entry.id   5275f064405fa7db9fe8a3e20eeaf0c2
#
_cell.length_a   1.000
_cell.length_b   1.000
_cell.length_c   1.000
_cell.angle_alpha   90.00
_cell.angle_beta   90.00
_cell.angle_gamma   90.00
#
_symmetry.space_group_name_H-M   'P 1'
#
loop_
_entity.id
_entity.type
_entity.pdbx_description
1 polymer ?
#
loop_
_entity_poly.entity_id
_entity_poly.type
_entity_poly.pdbx_seq_one_letter_code
_entity_poly.pdbx_strand_id
1 'polypeptide(L)'
;PSAVVLGLHYAPFAYILIGGIFRNMDANLEEAATILDTPKWKTMFRITLPMVKPAILSTILLVFGSAMGSYPVPHYLGLTTLSTKYISMNSKYTGEASILAIIMMIFGVAILLMNQMSLKSRKNYTTVTGKSGQISKINLGKVGKYLIAVILIVITFFTSIFPILSFALETFLPNPGDYSFLYTMDSGAL
;
A
#
# COMPACT_ATOMS: atom_id res chain seq x y z
N PRO A 1 6.71 10.44 10.64
CA PRO A 1 7.39 10.28 9.35
C PRO A 1 7.26 8.86 8.80
N SER A 2 7.56 7.78 9.60
CA SER A 2 7.52 6.38 9.12
C SER A 2 6.15 5.95 8.58
N ALA A 3 5.05 6.38 9.20
CA ALA A 3 3.71 6.07 8.73
C ALA A 3 3.44 6.62 7.32
N VAL A 4 3.95 7.80 6.99
CA VAL A 4 3.82 8.40 5.65
C VAL A 4 4.63 7.60 4.63
N VAL A 5 5.89 7.28 4.95
CA VAL A 5 6.77 6.50 4.07
C VAL A 5 6.19 5.10 3.81
N LEU A 6 5.77 4.40 4.87
CA LEU A 6 5.15 3.08 4.75
C LEU A 6 3.80 3.15 4.03
N GLY A 7 3.01 4.20 4.27
CA GLY A 7 1.75 4.43 3.58
C GLY A 7 1.94 4.60 2.07
N LEU A 8 2.91 5.40 1.65
CA LEU A 8 3.26 5.57 0.23
C LEU A 8 3.82 4.28 -0.38
N HIS A 9 4.65 3.55 0.38
CA HIS A 9 5.22 2.28 -0.07
C HIS A 9 4.15 1.21 -0.33
N TYR A 10 3.15 1.09 0.56
CA TYR A 10 2.09 0.10 0.42
C TYR A 10 0.87 0.58 -0.38
N ALA A 11 0.79 1.86 -0.76
CA ALA A 11 -0.31 2.41 -1.54
C ALA A 11 -0.55 1.67 -2.88
N PRO A 12 0.49 1.35 -3.69
CA PRO A 12 0.30 0.59 -4.93
C PRO A 12 -0.28 -0.81 -4.69
N PHE A 13 0.19 -1.48 -3.62
CA PHE A 13 -0.31 -2.80 -3.25
C PHE A 13 -1.78 -2.75 -2.83
N ALA A 14 -2.16 -1.79 -2.01
CA ALA A 14 -3.56 -1.55 -1.62
C ALA A 14 -4.44 -1.23 -2.85
N TYR A 15 -3.94 -0.41 -3.78
CA TYR A 15 -4.63 -0.08 -5.02
C TYR A 15 -4.90 -1.32 -5.88
N ILE A 16 -3.91 -2.21 -6.05
CA ILE A 16 -4.07 -3.44 -6.83
C ILE A 16 -5.11 -4.36 -6.20
N LEU A 17 -5.05 -4.57 -4.88
CA LEU A 17 -5.98 -5.43 -4.15
C LEU A 17 -7.42 -4.92 -4.22
N ILE A 18 -7.63 -3.65 -3.91
CA ILE A 18 -8.97 -3.03 -3.91
C ILE A 18 -9.47 -2.86 -5.34
N GLY A 19 -8.61 -2.40 -6.24
CA GLY A 19 -8.93 -2.19 -7.66
C GLY A 19 -9.33 -3.48 -8.37
N GLY A 20 -8.67 -4.61 -8.04
CA GLY A 20 -9.04 -5.92 -8.58
C GLY A 20 -10.48 -6.32 -8.21
N ILE A 21 -10.96 -5.88 -7.06
CA ILE A 21 -12.33 -6.17 -6.63
C ILE A 21 -13.34 -5.28 -7.31
N PHE A 22 -13.04 -3.98 -7.41
CA PHE A 22 -13.89 -3.06 -8.18
C PHE A 22 -14.04 -3.50 -9.65
N ARG A 23 -13.00 -4.05 -10.25
CA ARG A 23 -13.05 -4.59 -11.62
C ARG A 23 -13.95 -5.81 -11.76
N ASN A 24 -14.12 -6.59 -10.71
CA ASN A 24 -14.94 -7.81 -10.70
C ASN A 24 -16.34 -7.58 -10.11
N MET A 25 -16.70 -6.34 -9.78
CA MET A 25 -18.05 -5.99 -9.37
C MET A 25 -18.99 -5.99 -10.56
N ASP A 26 -20.24 -6.43 -10.31
CA ASP A 26 -21.29 -6.40 -11.30
C ASP A 26 -21.82 -4.96 -11.44
N ALA A 27 -21.62 -4.36 -12.62
CA ALA A 27 -22.11 -3.03 -12.94
C ALA A 27 -23.65 -2.94 -12.96
N ASN A 28 -24.34 -4.08 -13.12
CA ASN A 28 -25.80 -4.12 -13.14
C ASN A 28 -26.45 -3.54 -11.88
N LEU A 29 -25.76 -3.65 -10.73
CA LEU A 29 -26.23 -3.07 -9.47
C LEU A 29 -26.21 -1.53 -9.48
N GLU A 30 -25.18 -0.95 -10.08
CA GLU A 30 -25.07 0.51 -10.24
C GLU A 30 -26.05 1.02 -11.31
N GLU A 31 -26.23 0.25 -12.40
CA GLU A 31 -27.22 0.55 -13.44
C GLU A 31 -28.65 0.49 -12.91
N ALA A 32 -28.99 -0.55 -12.14
CA ALA A 32 -30.30 -0.66 -11.48
C ALA A 32 -30.57 0.52 -10.53
N ALA A 33 -29.56 0.94 -9.76
CA ALA A 33 -29.68 2.11 -8.90
C ALA A 33 -29.89 3.41 -9.70
N THR A 34 -29.28 3.50 -10.88
CA THR A 34 -29.43 4.65 -11.78
C THR A 34 -30.83 4.69 -12.41
N ILE A 35 -31.37 3.53 -12.80
CA ILE A 35 -32.74 3.40 -13.31
C ILE A 35 -33.75 3.85 -12.24
N LEU A 36 -33.48 3.60 -10.96
CA LEU A 36 -34.30 4.02 -9.82
C LEU A 36 -34.05 5.49 -9.40
N ASP A 37 -33.38 6.27 -10.24
CA ASP A 37 -33.02 7.68 -9.99
C ASP A 37 -32.35 7.93 -8.65
N THR A 38 -31.54 6.95 -8.21
CA THR A 38 -30.81 7.05 -6.95
C THR A 38 -29.52 7.87 -7.17
N PRO A 39 -29.26 8.93 -6.38
CA PRO A 39 -28.06 9.73 -6.54
C PRO A 39 -26.81 8.87 -6.33
N LYS A 40 -25.79 9.08 -7.17
CA LYS A 40 -24.52 8.30 -7.20
C LYS A 40 -23.85 8.17 -5.82
N TRP A 41 -23.92 9.20 -5.01
CA TRP A 41 -23.41 9.22 -3.65
C TRP A 41 -24.09 8.17 -2.75
N LYS A 42 -25.42 8.07 -2.84
CA LYS A 42 -26.21 7.10 -2.08
C LYS A 42 -25.93 5.67 -2.55
N THR A 43 -25.78 5.45 -3.85
CA THR A 43 -25.37 4.18 -4.45
C THR A 43 -24.02 3.76 -3.94
N MET A 44 -23.03 4.67 -3.92
CA MET A 44 -21.70 4.41 -3.43
C MET A 44 -21.68 3.93 -1.96
N PHE A 45 -22.40 4.63 -1.06
CA PHE A 45 -22.39 4.27 0.37
C PHE A 45 -23.31 3.11 0.73
N ARG A 46 -24.40 2.89 0.00
CA ARG A 46 -25.37 1.84 0.34
C ARG A 46 -25.17 0.53 -0.42
N ILE A 47 -24.54 0.57 -1.59
CA ILE A 47 -24.35 -0.62 -2.43
C ILE A 47 -22.86 -0.91 -2.60
N THR A 48 -22.11 0.01 -3.22
CA THR A 48 -20.73 -0.23 -3.62
C THR A 48 -19.80 -0.45 -2.41
N LEU A 49 -19.81 0.44 -1.44
CA LEU A 49 -18.94 0.38 -0.26
C LEU A 49 -19.17 -0.86 0.62
N PRO A 50 -20.41 -1.26 0.95
CA PRO A 50 -20.66 -2.51 1.69
C PRO A 50 -20.16 -3.77 0.97
N MET A 51 -20.29 -3.83 -0.35
CA MET A 51 -19.81 -4.97 -1.14
C MET A 51 -18.29 -5.09 -1.14
N VAL A 52 -17.56 -3.98 -1.15
CA VAL A 52 -16.08 -3.99 -1.13
C VAL A 52 -15.49 -3.96 0.28
N LYS A 53 -16.32 -3.75 1.32
CA LYS A 53 -15.88 -3.70 2.72
C LYS A 53 -15.00 -4.88 3.15
N PRO A 54 -15.32 -6.16 2.85
CA PRO A 54 -14.47 -7.29 3.22
C PRO A 54 -13.09 -7.22 2.57
N ALA A 55 -13.01 -6.67 1.38
CA ALA A 55 -11.77 -6.50 0.65
C ALA A 55 -10.90 -5.37 1.20
N ILE A 56 -11.55 -4.26 1.56
CA ILE A 56 -10.86 -3.15 2.23
C ILE A 56 -10.29 -3.64 3.57
N LEU A 57 -11.07 -4.37 4.35
CA LEU A 57 -10.60 -4.95 5.61
C LEU A 57 -9.42 -5.91 5.40
N SER A 58 -9.52 -6.79 4.40
CA SER A 58 -8.42 -7.70 4.03
C SER A 58 -7.15 -6.92 3.65
N THR A 59 -7.29 -5.88 2.85
CA THR A 59 -6.16 -5.03 2.44
C THR A 59 -5.53 -4.32 3.63
N ILE A 60 -6.33 -3.75 4.53
CA ILE A 60 -5.85 -3.10 5.76
C ILE A 60 -5.07 -4.09 6.62
N LEU A 61 -5.59 -5.29 6.82
CA LEU A 61 -4.92 -6.33 7.64
C LEU A 61 -3.59 -6.77 7.01
N LEU A 62 -3.54 -6.97 5.70
CA LEU A 62 -2.32 -7.37 5.01
C LEU A 62 -1.26 -6.25 5.03
N VAL A 63 -1.68 -5.01 4.77
CA VAL A 63 -0.78 -3.84 4.84
C VAL A 63 -0.27 -3.63 6.27
N PHE A 64 -1.15 -3.76 7.26
CA PHE A 64 -0.76 -3.66 8.67
C PHE A 64 0.27 -4.73 9.06
N GLY A 65 0.03 -5.99 8.68
CA GLY A 65 0.97 -7.09 8.94
C GLY A 65 2.33 -6.88 8.30
N SER A 66 2.34 -6.42 7.04
CA SER A 66 3.56 -6.11 6.31
C SER A 66 4.32 -4.92 6.90
N ALA A 67 3.60 -3.86 7.29
CA ALA A 67 4.19 -2.68 7.91
C ALA A 67 4.77 -2.98 9.31
N MET A 68 4.09 -3.84 10.09
CA MET A 68 4.57 -4.26 11.41
C MET A 68 5.89 -5.03 11.33
N GLY A 69 6.08 -5.85 10.28
CA GLY A 69 7.32 -6.59 10.02
C GLY A 69 8.44 -5.75 9.36
N SER A 70 8.14 -4.54 8.92
CA SER A 70 9.12 -3.70 8.23
C SER A 70 10.23 -3.23 9.18
N TYR A 71 11.49 -3.53 8.80
CA TYR A 71 12.69 -3.11 9.54
C TYR A 71 13.35 -1.86 8.96
N PRO A 72 13.58 -1.75 7.63
CA PRO A 72 14.46 -0.70 7.08
C PRO A 72 13.96 0.70 7.38
N VAL A 73 12.69 0.99 7.11
CA VAL A 73 12.13 2.34 7.25
C VAL A 73 12.18 2.85 8.70
N PRO A 74 11.72 2.10 9.72
CA PRO A 74 11.88 2.52 11.11
C PRO A 74 13.33 2.65 11.54
N HIS A 75 14.21 1.77 11.08
CA HIS A 75 15.63 1.77 11.43
C HIS A 75 16.32 3.05 10.96
N TYR A 76 16.19 3.40 9.68
CA TYR A 76 16.79 4.62 9.13
C TYR A 76 16.20 5.91 9.72
N LEU A 77 14.97 5.87 10.20
CA LEU A 77 14.32 7.00 10.88
C LEU A 77 14.60 7.05 12.39
N GLY A 78 15.43 6.15 12.92
CA GLY A 78 15.79 6.09 14.33
C GLY A 78 14.61 5.73 15.26
N LEU A 79 13.58 5.03 14.74
CA LEU A 79 12.40 4.67 15.50
C LEU A 79 12.50 3.26 16.07
N THR A 80 12.15 3.12 17.34
CA THR A 80 12.11 1.83 18.02
C THR A 80 10.76 1.15 17.77
N THR A 81 10.76 0.10 16.96
CA THR A 81 9.61 -0.78 16.71
C THR A 81 9.92 -2.20 17.16
N LEU A 82 8.93 -3.08 17.15
CA LEU A 82 9.16 -4.50 17.48
C LEU A 82 10.23 -5.13 16.57
N SER A 83 10.17 -4.84 15.26
CA SER A 83 11.13 -5.35 14.29
C SER A 83 12.54 -4.81 14.49
N THR A 84 12.72 -3.51 14.74
CA THR A 84 14.03 -2.91 15.01
C THR A 84 14.59 -3.39 16.35
N LYS A 85 13.77 -3.53 17.37
CA LYS A 85 14.14 -4.06 18.67
C LYS A 85 14.61 -5.52 18.57
N TYR A 86 13.83 -6.35 17.85
CA TYR A 86 14.22 -7.74 17.59
C TYR A 86 15.61 -7.85 16.99
N ILE A 87 15.89 -7.11 15.92
CA ILE A 87 17.20 -7.17 15.23
C ILE A 87 18.32 -6.65 16.12
N SER A 88 18.10 -5.54 16.86
CA SER A 88 19.11 -5.00 17.77
C SER A 88 19.45 -5.94 18.93
N MET A 89 18.48 -6.71 19.42
CA MET A 89 18.70 -7.67 20.50
C MET A 89 19.25 -9.00 20.03
N ASN A 90 18.93 -9.43 18.81
CA ASN A 90 19.35 -10.73 18.28
C ASN A 90 20.88 -10.90 18.22
N SER A 91 21.62 -9.78 18.08
CA SER A 91 23.08 -9.81 18.07
C SER A 91 23.75 -9.97 19.45
N LYS A 92 23.02 -9.63 20.54
CA LYS A 92 23.56 -9.61 21.91
C LYS A 92 22.85 -10.57 22.87
N TYR A 93 21.55 -10.73 22.72
CA TYR A 93 20.66 -11.44 23.66
C TYR A 93 19.69 -12.33 22.87
N THR A 94 20.20 -13.44 22.34
CA THR A 94 19.42 -14.36 21.48
C THR A 94 18.15 -14.90 22.16
N GLY A 95 18.19 -15.17 23.47
CA GLY A 95 17.03 -15.65 24.20
C GLY A 95 15.88 -14.62 24.28
N GLU A 96 16.20 -13.38 24.60
CA GLU A 96 15.21 -12.30 24.67
C GLU A 96 14.68 -11.94 23.27
N ALA A 97 15.54 -11.96 22.26
CA ALA A 97 15.13 -11.76 20.87
C ALA A 97 14.14 -12.84 20.40
N SER A 98 14.35 -14.09 20.83
CA SER A 98 13.41 -15.19 20.52
C SER A 98 12.00 -14.95 21.06
N ILE A 99 11.88 -14.37 22.25
CA ILE A 99 10.56 -13.99 22.82
C ILE A 99 9.87 -12.95 21.92
N LEU A 100 10.61 -11.92 21.48
CA LEU A 100 10.06 -10.91 20.56
C LEU A 100 9.64 -11.53 19.22
N ALA A 101 10.43 -12.48 18.69
CA ALA A 101 10.08 -13.20 17.47
C ALA A 101 8.77 -13.99 17.63
N ILE A 102 8.58 -14.67 18.76
CA ILE A 102 7.35 -15.40 19.06
C ILE A 102 6.16 -14.45 19.14
N ILE A 103 6.31 -13.30 19.81
CA ILE A 103 5.26 -12.28 19.88
C ILE A 103 4.88 -11.80 18.48
N MET A 104 5.86 -11.45 17.64
CA MET A 104 5.62 -11.04 16.25
C MET A 104 4.94 -12.15 15.45
N MET A 105 5.32 -13.40 15.64
CA MET A 105 4.69 -14.54 14.98
C MET A 105 3.22 -14.70 15.40
N ILE A 106 2.89 -14.55 16.70
CA ILE A 106 1.51 -14.60 17.19
C ILE A 106 0.67 -13.49 16.53
N PHE A 107 1.18 -12.27 16.47
CA PHE A 107 0.51 -11.17 15.75
C PHE A 107 0.31 -11.48 14.28
N GLY A 108 1.34 -12.02 13.61
CA GLY A 108 1.24 -12.42 12.19
C GLY A 108 0.15 -13.47 11.96
N VAL A 109 0.11 -14.52 12.80
CA VAL A 109 -0.92 -15.55 12.74
C VAL A 109 -2.31 -14.95 13.01
N ALA A 110 -2.45 -14.09 14.01
CA ALA A 110 -3.72 -13.42 14.31
C ALA A 110 -4.22 -12.59 13.12
N ILE A 111 -3.34 -11.82 12.46
CA ILE A 111 -3.67 -11.04 11.28
C ILE A 111 -4.14 -11.96 10.13
N LEU A 112 -3.44 -13.07 9.89
CA LEU A 112 -3.82 -14.04 8.86
C LEU A 112 -5.19 -14.67 9.14
N LEU A 113 -5.47 -15.05 10.38
CA LEU A 113 -6.77 -15.59 10.77
C LEU A 113 -7.90 -14.56 10.58
N MET A 114 -7.68 -13.32 11.03
CA MET A 114 -8.64 -12.23 10.82
C MET A 114 -8.86 -11.96 9.31
N ASN A 115 -7.81 -12.03 8.51
CA ASN A 115 -7.90 -11.89 7.07
C ASN A 115 -8.72 -13.02 6.43
N GLN A 116 -8.51 -14.28 6.84
CA GLN A 116 -9.31 -15.40 6.36
C GLN A 116 -10.79 -15.26 6.74
N MET A 117 -11.09 -14.79 7.93
CA MET A 117 -12.48 -14.54 8.37
C MET A 117 -13.14 -13.46 7.51
N SER A 118 -12.41 -12.38 7.20
CA SER A 118 -12.88 -11.31 6.31
C SER A 118 -13.15 -11.81 4.88
N LEU A 119 -12.30 -12.68 4.37
CA LEU A 119 -12.45 -13.28 3.04
C LEU A 119 -13.58 -14.33 2.99
N LYS A 120 -13.81 -15.07 4.06
CA LYS A 120 -14.92 -16.05 4.14
C LYS A 120 -16.28 -15.36 4.04
N SER A 121 -16.42 -14.19 4.62
CA SER A 121 -17.62 -13.36 4.49
C SER A 121 -17.89 -12.93 3.03
N ARG A 122 -16.86 -12.88 2.18
CA ARG A 122 -16.96 -12.50 0.76
C ARG A 122 -17.62 -13.56 -0.12
N LYS A 123 -17.52 -14.85 0.22
CA LYS A 123 -18.10 -15.94 -0.59
C LYS A 123 -19.63 -15.83 -0.77
N ASN A 124 -20.30 -15.09 0.10
CA ASN A 124 -21.74 -14.92 0.04
C ASN A 124 -22.20 -13.86 -0.99
N TYR A 125 -21.28 -13.11 -1.60
CA TYR A 125 -21.59 -12.05 -2.58
C TYR A 125 -21.10 -12.36 -4.00
N THR A 126 -20.50 -13.53 -4.24
CA THR A 126 -20.16 -13.96 -5.60
C THR A 126 -21.44 -14.40 -6.30
N THR A 127 -21.89 -13.58 -7.25
CA THR A 127 -23.04 -13.88 -8.08
C THR A 127 -22.78 -15.11 -8.96
N VAL A 128 -23.79 -15.97 -9.06
CA VAL A 128 -23.77 -17.25 -9.81
C VAL A 128 -23.68 -17.04 -11.33
N THR A 129 -23.79 -15.83 -11.81
CA THR A 129 -23.74 -15.46 -13.23
C THR A 129 -22.31 -15.08 -13.65
N GLY A 130 -21.62 -16.02 -14.26
CA GLY A 130 -20.25 -15.87 -14.79
C GLY A 130 -20.07 -14.97 -16.01
N LYS A 131 -20.86 -13.91 -16.16
CA LYS A 131 -20.59 -12.83 -17.13
C LYS A 131 -19.84 -11.73 -16.38
N SER A 132 -18.60 -11.49 -16.80
CA SER A 132 -17.84 -10.31 -16.39
C SER A 132 -18.67 -9.06 -16.68
N GLY A 133 -19.16 -8.41 -15.62
CA GLY A 133 -19.92 -7.18 -15.73
C GLY A 133 -19.11 -6.10 -16.45
N GLN A 134 -19.76 -5.25 -17.19
CA GLN A 134 -19.12 -4.07 -17.78
C GLN A 134 -18.55 -3.21 -16.66
N ILE A 135 -17.26 -2.83 -16.82
CA ILE A 135 -16.59 -1.96 -15.84
C ILE A 135 -17.25 -0.58 -15.92
N SER A 136 -17.86 -0.14 -14.83
CA SER A 136 -18.37 1.23 -14.73
C SER A 136 -17.22 2.22 -14.89
N LYS A 137 -17.24 3.02 -15.96
CA LYS A 137 -16.22 4.06 -16.23
C LYS A 137 -16.79 5.42 -15.84
N ILE A 138 -16.18 6.04 -14.84
CA ILE A 138 -16.49 7.43 -14.47
C ILE A 138 -15.77 8.35 -15.47
N ASN A 139 -16.54 9.17 -16.18
CA ASN A 139 -15.99 10.17 -17.07
C ASN A 139 -15.61 11.43 -16.26
N LEU A 140 -14.32 11.58 -16.00
CA LEU A 140 -13.76 12.69 -15.21
C LEU A 140 -13.64 14.01 -15.99
N GLY A 141 -14.06 14.03 -17.25
CA GLY A 141 -13.79 15.17 -18.13
C GLY A 141 -12.29 15.33 -18.48
N LYS A 142 -12.00 16.19 -19.44
CA LYS A 142 -10.60 16.38 -19.91
C LYS A 142 -9.69 16.92 -18.81
N VAL A 143 -10.11 17.95 -18.11
CA VAL A 143 -9.31 18.61 -17.06
C VAL A 143 -9.02 17.66 -15.88
N GLY A 144 -10.03 16.94 -15.36
CA GLY A 144 -9.86 15.98 -14.27
C GLY A 144 -8.90 14.85 -14.64
N LYS A 145 -8.98 14.35 -15.88
CA LYS A 145 -8.08 13.29 -16.36
C LYS A 145 -6.62 13.74 -16.39
N TYR A 146 -6.33 14.95 -16.89
CA TYR A 146 -4.96 15.47 -16.94
C TYR A 146 -4.41 15.76 -15.54
N LEU A 147 -5.22 16.32 -14.65
CA LEU A 147 -4.81 16.62 -13.27
C LEU A 147 -4.44 15.33 -12.53
N ILE A 148 -5.27 14.31 -12.59
CA ILE A 148 -4.98 13.01 -11.98
C ILE A 148 -3.74 12.35 -12.61
N ALA A 149 -3.59 12.43 -13.93
CA ALA A 149 -2.43 11.89 -14.63
C ALA A 149 -1.13 12.55 -14.15
N VAL A 150 -1.11 13.88 -14.02
CA VAL A 150 0.06 14.62 -13.51
C VAL A 150 0.38 14.22 -12.08
N ILE A 151 -0.62 14.16 -11.20
CA ILE A 151 -0.43 13.70 -9.80
C ILE A 151 0.17 12.29 -9.76
N LEU A 152 -0.36 11.37 -10.56
CA LEU A 152 0.16 9.99 -10.60
C LEU A 152 1.59 9.93 -11.13
N ILE A 153 1.92 10.71 -12.16
CA ILE A 153 3.29 10.79 -12.69
C ILE A 153 4.26 11.31 -11.64
N VAL A 154 3.89 12.39 -10.92
CA VAL A 154 4.72 12.96 -9.85
C VAL A 154 4.92 11.93 -8.72
N ILE A 155 3.85 11.28 -8.26
CA ILE A 155 3.96 10.24 -7.23
C ILE A 155 4.87 9.10 -7.71
N THR A 156 4.67 8.60 -8.92
CA THR A 156 5.49 7.50 -9.49
C THR A 156 6.96 7.93 -9.62
N PHE A 157 7.23 9.16 -10.03
CA PHE A 157 8.58 9.68 -10.12
C PHE A 157 9.28 9.64 -8.75
N PHE A 158 8.66 10.19 -7.70
CA PHE A 158 9.27 10.23 -6.38
C PHE A 158 9.33 8.86 -5.68
N THR A 159 8.41 7.95 -5.96
CA THR A 159 8.41 6.63 -5.31
C THR A 159 9.23 5.58 -6.03
N SER A 160 9.48 5.71 -7.33
CA SER A 160 10.17 4.69 -8.13
C SER A 160 11.44 5.22 -8.78
N ILE A 161 11.34 6.31 -9.57
CA ILE A 161 12.47 6.80 -10.37
C ILE A 161 13.52 7.46 -9.48
N PHE A 162 13.10 8.34 -8.57
CA PHE A 162 14.01 9.07 -7.69
C PHE A 162 14.88 8.15 -6.81
N PRO A 163 14.36 7.11 -6.12
CA PRO A 163 15.19 6.17 -5.38
C PRO A 163 16.18 5.41 -6.26
N ILE A 164 15.78 4.99 -7.47
CA ILE A 164 16.67 4.29 -8.40
C ILE A 164 17.83 5.20 -8.81
N LEU A 165 17.55 6.47 -9.14
CA LEU A 165 18.59 7.45 -9.45
C LEU A 165 19.51 7.72 -8.26
N SER A 166 18.95 7.79 -7.04
CA SER A 166 19.72 7.96 -5.82
C SER A 166 20.68 6.80 -5.59
N PHE A 167 20.23 5.55 -5.73
CA PHE A 167 21.11 4.37 -5.65
C PHE A 167 22.15 4.34 -6.76
N ALA A 168 21.79 4.71 -7.98
CA ALA A 168 22.73 4.80 -9.09
C ALA A 168 23.84 5.83 -8.80
N LEU A 169 23.48 7.01 -8.28
CA LEU A 169 24.45 8.01 -7.88
C LEU A 169 25.35 7.52 -6.73
N GLU A 170 24.76 6.84 -5.75
CA GLU A 170 25.50 6.32 -4.59
C GLU A 170 26.55 5.26 -4.99
N THR A 171 26.34 4.54 -6.11
CA THR A 171 27.29 3.58 -6.66
C THR A 171 28.59 4.26 -7.14
N PHE A 172 28.53 5.54 -7.52
CA PHE A 172 29.69 6.32 -7.97
C PHE A 172 30.39 7.07 -6.82
N LEU A 173 29.83 7.08 -5.62
CA LEU A 173 30.42 7.74 -4.46
C LEU A 173 31.40 6.82 -3.74
N PRO A 174 32.58 7.32 -3.32
CA PRO A 174 33.57 6.53 -2.60
C PRO A 174 33.09 6.06 -1.22
N ASN A 175 32.20 6.83 -0.59
CA ASN A 175 31.57 6.48 0.69
C ASN A 175 30.06 6.73 0.61
N PRO A 176 29.22 5.83 1.13
CA PRO A 176 27.77 6.02 1.16
C PRO A 176 27.38 7.31 1.91
N GLY A 177 26.62 8.18 1.24
CA GLY A 177 26.15 9.43 1.81
C GLY A 177 27.14 10.59 1.78
N ASP A 178 28.34 10.42 1.25
CA ASP A 178 29.33 11.50 1.08
C ASP A 178 29.19 12.16 -0.29
N TYR A 179 28.40 13.23 -0.35
CA TYR A 179 28.17 14.03 -1.54
C TYR A 179 29.21 15.17 -1.74
N SER A 180 30.32 15.17 -1.00
CA SER A 180 31.36 16.19 -1.11
C SER A 180 31.95 16.29 -2.52
N PHE A 181 31.98 15.18 -3.26
CA PHE A 181 32.39 15.13 -4.66
C PHE A 181 31.56 16.07 -5.57
N LEU A 182 30.26 16.16 -5.37
CA LEU A 182 29.41 17.06 -6.13
C LEU A 182 29.72 18.55 -5.82
N TYR A 183 30.10 18.83 -4.58
CA TYR A 183 30.53 20.17 -4.16
C TYR A 183 31.87 20.57 -4.75
N THR A 184 32.81 19.62 -4.88
CA THR A 184 34.14 19.89 -5.49
C THR A 184 34.04 20.12 -7.00
N MET A 185 33.09 19.49 -7.69
CA MET A 185 32.84 19.77 -9.10
C MET A 185 32.30 21.19 -9.35
N ASP A 186 31.41 21.68 -8.46
CA ASP A 186 30.84 23.03 -8.58
C ASP A 186 31.85 24.13 -8.19
N SER A 187 32.80 23.84 -7.31
CA SER A 187 33.80 24.82 -6.85
C SER A 187 35.01 25.01 -7.81
N GLY A 188 35.04 24.30 -8.95
CA GLY A 188 36.13 24.44 -9.92
C GLY A 188 37.53 24.05 -9.42
N ALA A 189 37.60 23.29 -8.32
CA ALA A 189 38.84 22.76 -7.76
C ALA A 189 39.18 21.40 -8.41
N LEU A 190 39.55 21.45 -9.69
CA LEU A 190 40.31 20.45 -10.40
C LEU A 190 41.71 21.01 -10.72
#